data_387820f9b298ad1c4979136c89038cef
#
_entry.id   387820f9b298ad1c4979136c89038cef
#
_cell.length_a   1.000
_cell.length_b   1.000
_cell.length_c   1.000
_cell.angle_alpha   90.00
_cell.angle_beta   90.00
_cell.angle_gamma   90.00
#
_symmetry.space_group_name_H-M   'P 1'
#
loop_
_entity.id
_entity.type
_entity.pdbx_description
1 polymer ?
#
loop_
_entity_poly.entity_id
_entity_poly.type
_entity_poly.pdbx_seq_one_letter_code
_entity_poly.pdbx_strand_id
1 'polypeptide(L)'
;MITLYTNNMVAKLQEANNFDGIIAAADAMLAKNPASALAEKVRLQAYANKKDYAKVIELAQTAADAQTDPEDKSLMYYLLGAAYNAKEMKPQAIAAFQKVTAGPAAESAKAALAELSK
;
A
#
# COMPACT_ATOMS: atom_id res chain seq x y z
N MET A 1 19.89 12.02 2.90
CA MET A 1 20.62 11.61 1.71
C MET A 1 20.18 10.24 1.20
N ILE A 2 20.18 9.23 2.04
CA ILE A 2 19.74 7.88 1.67
C ILE A 2 18.29 7.89 1.19
N THR A 3 17.41 8.62 1.89
CA THR A 3 15.99 8.71 1.52
C THR A 3 15.80 9.33 0.15
N LEU A 4 16.53 10.41 -0.16
CA LEU A 4 16.45 11.07 -1.46
C LEU A 4 16.90 10.15 -2.59
N TYR A 5 18.02 9.46 -2.39
CA TYR A 5 18.52 8.48 -3.36
C TYR A 5 17.49 7.38 -3.62
N THR A 6 16.92 6.85 -2.54
CA THR A 6 15.92 5.79 -2.64
C THR A 6 14.68 6.27 -3.41
N ASN A 7 14.21 7.50 -3.13
CA ASN A 7 13.05 8.05 -3.84
C ASN A 7 13.32 8.17 -5.34
N ASN A 8 14.51 8.61 -5.72
CA ASN A 8 14.88 8.71 -7.14
C ASN A 8 14.91 7.35 -7.81
N MET A 9 15.46 6.35 -7.14
CA MET A 9 15.52 4.99 -7.65
C MET A 9 14.12 4.40 -7.82
N VAL A 10 13.25 4.58 -6.82
CA VAL A 10 11.88 4.09 -6.86
C VAL A 10 11.11 4.74 -8.00
N ALA A 11 11.23 6.06 -8.17
CA ALA A 11 10.54 6.77 -9.23
C ALA A 11 10.96 6.24 -10.61
N LYS A 12 12.25 6.00 -10.80
CA LYS A 12 12.77 5.46 -12.04
C LYS A 12 12.23 4.05 -12.33
N LEU A 13 12.18 3.19 -11.30
CA LEU A 13 11.66 1.84 -11.43
C LEU A 13 10.17 1.84 -11.73
N GLN A 14 9.42 2.76 -11.13
CA GLN A 14 7.99 2.90 -11.40
C GLN A 14 7.72 3.32 -12.84
N GLU A 15 8.52 4.25 -13.36
CA GLU A 15 8.41 4.68 -14.75
C GLU A 15 8.63 3.53 -15.71
N ALA A 16 9.51 2.60 -15.35
CA ALA A 16 9.81 1.43 -16.16
C ALA A 16 8.84 0.28 -15.92
N ASN A 17 7.84 0.45 -15.04
CA ASN A 17 6.91 -0.61 -14.62
C ASN A 17 7.64 -1.83 -14.05
N ASN A 18 8.80 -1.61 -13.43
CA ASN A 18 9.61 -2.68 -12.85
C ASN A 18 9.25 -2.87 -11.38
N PHE A 19 8.09 -3.44 -11.12
CA PHE A 19 7.61 -3.61 -9.75
C PHE A 19 8.46 -4.57 -8.95
N ASP A 20 9.00 -5.61 -9.57
CA ASP A 20 9.90 -6.54 -8.88
C ASP A 20 11.17 -5.84 -8.41
N GLY A 21 11.71 -4.92 -9.21
CA GLY A 21 12.86 -4.12 -8.82
C GLY A 21 12.54 -3.19 -7.64
N ILE A 22 11.35 -2.60 -7.63
CA ILE A 22 10.89 -1.77 -6.52
C ILE A 22 10.80 -2.61 -5.24
N ILE A 23 10.22 -3.79 -5.33
CA ILE A 23 10.08 -4.70 -4.20
C ILE A 23 11.46 -5.09 -3.64
N ALA A 24 12.39 -5.43 -4.53
CA ALA A 24 13.75 -5.79 -4.12
C ALA A 24 14.45 -4.62 -3.42
N ALA A 25 14.28 -3.40 -3.94
CA ALA A 25 14.86 -2.21 -3.33
C ALA A 25 14.25 -1.94 -1.94
N ALA A 26 12.93 -2.10 -1.81
CA ALA A 26 12.25 -1.92 -0.53
C ALA A 26 12.69 -2.98 0.49
N ASP A 27 12.82 -4.23 0.06
CA ASP A 27 13.30 -5.31 0.93
C ASP A 27 14.72 -5.05 1.42
N ALA A 28 15.59 -4.53 0.54
CA ALA A 28 16.95 -4.16 0.92
C ALA A 28 16.96 -3.03 1.97
N MET A 29 16.08 -2.05 1.83
CA MET A 29 15.92 -0.97 2.81
C MET A 29 15.45 -1.53 4.14
N LEU A 30 14.49 -2.43 4.13
CA LEU A 30 13.94 -3.02 5.35
C LEU A 30 14.97 -3.91 6.05
N ALA A 31 15.86 -4.54 5.30
CA ALA A 31 16.95 -5.31 5.90
C ALA A 31 17.89 -4.42 6.72
N LYS A 32 18.09 -3.18 6.28
CA LYS A 32 18.93 -2.21 7.01
C LYS A 32 18.16 -1.43 8.06
N ASN A 33 16.88 -1.16 7.80
CA ASN A 33 16.04 -0.40 8.72
C ASN A 33 14.62 -0.98 8.71
N PRO A 34 14.35 -1.98 9.57
CA PRO A 34 13.03 -2.63 9.60
C PRO A 34 11.87 -1.69 9.94
N ALA A 35 12.16 -0.52 10.49
CA ALA A 35 11.13 0.46 10.85
C ALA A 35 10.87 1.49 9.75
N SER A 36 11.42 1.30 8.54
CA SER A 36 11.26 2.28 7.46
C SER A 36 9.82 2.31 6.94
N ALA A 37 9.09 3.36 7.28
CA ALA A 37 7.71 3.57 6.79
C ALA A 37 7.70 3.72 5.27
N LEU A 38 8.68 4.42 4.71
CA LEU A 38 8.77 4.61 3.26
C LEU A 38 8.92 3.27 2.53
N ALA A 39 9.81 2.40 3.02
CA ALA A 39 10.03 1.10 2.39
C ALA A 39 8.77 0.22 2.46
N GLU A 40 8.07 0.22 3.60
CA GLU A 40 6.82 -0.51 3.75
C GLU A 40 5.76 -0.02 2.77
N LYS A 41 5.62 1.30 2.66
CA LYS A 41 4.65 1.92 1.76
C LYS A 41 4.94 1.57 0.30
N VAL A 42 6.19 1.77 -0.11
CA VAL A 42 6.61 1.53 -1.49
C VAL A 42 6.43 0.06 -1.87
N ARG A 43 6.82 -0.84 -0.96
CA ARG A 43 6.69 -2.28 -1.20
C ARG A 43 5.22 -2.68 -1.39
N LEU A 44 4.34 -2.18 -0.53
CA LEU A 44 2.92 -2.51 -0.62
C LEU A 44 2.32 -1.98 -1.92
N GLN A 45 2.67 -0.75 -2.31
CA GLN A 45 2.20 -0.18 -3.57
C GLN A 45 2.66 -1.00 -4.77
N ALA A 46 3.91 -1.49 -4.74
CA ALA A 46 4.44 -2.31 -5.83
C ALA A 46 3.69 -3.64 -5.95
N TYR A 47 3.41 -4.31 -4.83
CA TYR A 47 2.61 -5.54 -4.86
C TYR A 47 1.19 -5.27 -5.37
N ALA A 48 0.58 -4.17 -4.96
CA ALA A 48 -0.74 -3.80 -5.44
C ALA A 48 -0.75 -3.56 -6.95
N ASN A 49 0.26 -2.90 -7.47
CA ASN A 49 0.39 -2.63 -8.90
C ASN A 49 0.66 -3.90 -9.70
N LYS A 50 1.36 -4.87 -9.11
CA LYS A 50 1.55 -6.20 -9.70
C LYS A 50 0.28 -7.04 -9.65
N LYS A 51 -0.71 -6.61 -8.89
CA LYS A 51 -1.93 -7.36 -8.61
C LYS A 51 -1.65 -8.63 -7.79
N ASP A 52 -0.61 -8.59 -6.98
CA ASP A 52 -0.29 -9.67 -6.05
C ASP A 52 -1.06 -9.42 -4.74
N TYR A 53 -2.36 -9.68 -4.81
CA TYR A 53 -3.28 -9.32 -3.72
C TYR A 53 -3.02 -10.12 -2.45
N ALA A 54 -2.55 -11.35 -2.58
CA ALA A 54 -2.19 -12.16 -1.41
C ALA A 54 -1.10 -11.48 -0.58
N LYS A 55 -0.08 -10.93 -1.25
CA LYS A 55 0.98 -10.19 -0.56
C LYS A 55 0.49 -8.87 0.02
N VAL A 56 -0.40 -8.18 -0.69
CA VAL A 56 -0.99 -6.94 -0.15
C VAL A 56 -1.74 -7.26 1.15
N ILE A 57 -2.56 -8.30 1.15
CA ILE A 57 -3.32 -8.70 2.33
C ILE A 57 -2.36 -9.06 3.48
N GLU A 58 -1.30 -9.79 3.19
CA GLU A 58 -0.32 -10.22 4.20
C GLU A 58 0.42 -9.03 4.82
N LEU A 59 0.79 -8.04 4.02
CA LEU A 59 1.72 -6.98 4.44
C LEU A 59 1.05 -5.65 4.80
N ALA A 60 -0.21 -5.44 4.43
CA ALA A 60 -0.85 -4.13 4.55
C ALA A 60 -0.96 -3.67 6.00
N GLN A 61 -1.29 -4.56 6.93
CA GLN A 61 -1.42 -4.15 8.34
C GLN A 61 -0.08 -3.67 8.89
N THR A 62 0.99 -4.40 8.63
CA THR A 62 2.33 -3.99 9.04
C THR A 62 2.72 -2.66 8.41
N ALA A 63 2.43 -2.50 7.11
CA ALA A 63 2.70 -1.26 6.40
C ALA A 63 1.92 -0.09 7.00
N ALA A 64 0.65 -0.29 7.32
CA ALA A 64 -0.18 0.74 7.94
C ALA A 64 0.34 1.12 9.32
N ASP A 65 0.73 0.13 10.11
CA ASP A 65 1.24 0.37 11.47
C ASP A 65 2.57 1.15 11.43
N ALA A 66 3.35 1.00 10.38
CA ALA A 66 4.61 1.70 10.22
C ALA A 66 4.41 3.19 9.87
N GLN A 67 3.27 3.56 9.32
CA GLN A 67 3.02 4.95 8.91
C GLN A 67 2.63 5.81 10.10
N THR A 68 3.20 7.00 10.18
CA THR A 68 2.83 8.00 11.18
C THR A 68 1.89 9.05 10.60
N ASP A 69 1.91 9.24 9.28
CA ASP A 69 1.06 10.18 8.56
C ASP A 69 -0.31 9.54 8.35
N PRO A 70 -1.41 10.19 8.78
CA PRO A 70 -2.76 9.63 8.58
C PRO A 70 -3.11 9.36 7.12
N GLU A 71 -2.63 10.18 6.20
CA GLU A 71 -2.89 9.98 4.77
C GLU A 71 -2.18 8.73 4.25
N ASP A 72 -0.92 8.53 4.65
CA ASP A 72 -0.17 7.33 4.27
C ASP A 72 -0.79 6.08 4.88
N LYS A 73 -1.18 6.14 6.14
CA LYS A 73 -1.85 5.03 6.82
C LYS A 73 -3.15 4.67 6.10
N SER A 74 -3.94 5.68 5.75
CA SER A 74 -5.18 5.49 5.01
C SER A 74 -4.94 4.84 3.65
N LEU A 75 -3.88 5.26 2.96
CA LEU A 75 -3.52 4.65 1.68
C LEU A 75 -3.25 3.15 1.85
N MET A 76 -2.55 2.75 2.90
CA MET A 76 -2.28 1.32 3.16
C MET A 76 -3.58 0.54 3.34
N TYR A 77 -4.53 1.07 4.12
CA TYR A 77 -5.84 0.43 4.30
C TYR A 77 -6.65 0.42 3.00
N TYR A 78 -6.53 1.47 2.20
CA TYR A 78 -7.21 1.50 0.89
C TYR A 78 -6.69 0.37 -0.01
N LEU A 79 -5.38 0.18 -0.07
CA LEU A 79 -4.78 -0.89 -0.85
C LEU A 79 -5.24 -2.26 -0.32
N LEU A 80 -5.33 -2.41 0.99
CA LEU A 80 -5.84 -3.63 1.61
C LEU A 80 -7.29 -3.90 1.19
N GLY A 81 -8.14 -2.88 1.28
CA GLY A 81 -9.54 -3.02 0.86
C GLY A 81 -9.67 -3.40 -0.61
N ALA A 82 -8.88 -2.78 -1.47
CA ALA A 82 -8.87 -3.10 -2.89
C ALA A 82 -8.44 -4.54 -3.14
N ALA A 83 -7.46 -5.03 -2.39
CA ALA A 83 -7.00 -6.42 -2.51
C ALA A 83 -8.07 -7.40 -2.07
N TYR A 84 -8.74 -7.14 -0.95
CA TYR A 84 -9.85 -7.98 -0.51
C TYR A 84 -10.99 -7.98 -1.53
N ASN A 85 -11.30 -6.81 -2.08
CA ASN A 85 -12.36 -6.70 -3.09
C ASN A 85 -12.01 -7.51 -4.35
N ALA A 86 -10.76 -7.46 -4.78
CA ALA A 86 -10.29 -8.23 -5.93
C ALA A 86 -10.38 -9.74 -5.68
N LYS A 87 -10.25 -10.16 -4.43
CA LYS A 87 -10.39 -11.56 -4.02
C LYS A 87 -11.83 -11.94 -3.68
N GLU A 88 -12.77 -11.03 -3.91
CA GLU A 88 -14.20 -11.23 -3.62
C GLU A 88 -14.47 -11.47 -2.13
N MET A 89 -13.63 -10.89 -1.26
CA MET A 89 -13.79 -10.95 0.19
C MET A 89 -14.47 -9.66 0.66
N LYS A 90 -15.75 -9.53 0.33
CA LYS A 90 -16.52 -8.31 0.50
C LYS A 90 -16.56 -7.78 1.94
N PRO A 91 -16.87 -8.60 2.96
CA PRO A 91 -16.91 -8.09 4.34
C PRO A 91 -15.57 -7.53 4.80
N GLN A 92 -14.48 -8.20 4.45
CA GLN A 92 -13.14 -7.74 4.80
C GLN A 92 -12.79 -6.46 4.06
N ALA A 93 -13.18 -6.36 2.78
CA ALA A 93 -12.97 -5.14 1.99
C ALA A 93 -13.68 -3.95 2.63
N ILE A 94 -14.93 -4.13 3.04
CA ILE A 94 -15.70 -3.09 3.70
C ILE A 94 -14.99 -2.64 4.98
N ALA A 95 -14.54 -3.57 5.81
CA ALA A 95 -13.85 -3.24 7.06
C ALA A 95 -12.57 -2.44 6.80
N ALA A 96 -11.80 -2.82 5.78
CA ALA A 96 -10.57 -2.11 5.44
C ALA A 96 -10.86 -0.70 4.92
N PHE A 97 -11.83 -0.55 4.02
CA PHE A 97 -12.18 0.77 3.50
C PHE A 97 -12.71 1.71 4.59
N GLN A 98 -13.38 1.18 5.60
CA GLN A 98 -13.86 2.00 6.72
C GLN A 98 -12.72 2.62 7.52
N LYS A 99 -11.54 2.08 7.45
CA LYS A 99 -10.34 2.63 8.12
C LYS A 99 -9.67 3.73 7.31
N VAL A 100 -10.11 3.97 6.09
CA VAL A 100 -9.55 5.01 5.21
C VAL A 100 -10.26 6.31 5.52
N THR A 101 -9.64 7.17 6.32
CA THR A 101 -10.29 8.37 6.87
C THR A 101 -9.61 9.68 6.48
N ALA A 102 -8.46 9.64 5.81
CA ALA A 102 -7.71 10.85 5.47
C ALA A 102 -7.16 10.79 4.05
N GLY A 103 -6.92 11.97 3.48
CA GLY A 103 -6.30 12.14 2.18
C GLY A 103 -7.22 11.79 1.00
N PRO A 104 -6.67 11.81 -0.22
CA PRO A 104 -7.44 11.49 -1.43
C PRO A 104 -8.03 10.08 -1.41
N ALA A 105 -7.37 9.13 -0.74
CA ALA A 105 -7.86 7.77 -0.65
C ALA A 105 -9.22 7.68 0.05
N ALA A 106 -9.52 8.62 0.96
CA ALA A 106 -10.80 8.63 1.68
C ALA A 106 -11.99 8.78 0.74
N GLU A 107 -11.87 9.62 -0.29
CA GLU A 107 -12.95 9.77 -1.27
C GLU A 107 -13.13 8.49 -2.10
N SER A 108 -12.02 7.89 -2.52
CA SER A 108 -12.07 6.63 -3.26
C SER A 108 -12.67 5.51 -2.41
N ALA A 109 -12.33 5.47 -1.12
CA ALA A 109 -12.87 4.48 -0.20
C ALA A 109 -14.38 4.65 0.01
N LYS A 110 -14.85 5.90 0.10
CA LYS A 110 -16.30 6.17 0.22
C LYS A 110 -17.05 5.64 -1.00
N ALA A 111 -16.50 5.88 -2.19
CA ALA A 111 -17.10 5.37 -3.42
C ALA A 111 -17.14 3.85 -3.43
N ALA A 112 -16.04 3.21 -3.01
CA ALA A 112 -15.96 1.75 -2.94
C ALA A 112 -16.97 1.19 -1.92
N LEU A 113 -17.09 1.84 -0.76
CA LEU A 113 -18.06 1.43 0.27
C LEU A 113 -19.48 1.52 -0.25
N ALA A 114 -19.82 2.57 -0.99
CA ALA A 114 -21.15 2.72 -1.57
C ALA A 114 -21.46 1.56 -2.54
N GLU A 115 -20.48 1.19 -3.36
CA GLU A 115 -20.66 0.06 -4.28
C GLU A 115 -20.80 -1.28 -3.55
N LEU A 116 -19.98 -1.49 -2.51
CA LEU A 116 -19.99 -2.75 -1.77
C LEU A 116 -21.22 -2.90 -0.86
N SER A 117 -21.88 -1.79 -0.54
CA SER A 117 -23.07 -1.79 0.32
C SER A 117 -24.38 -1.99 -0.44
N LYS A 118 -24.31 -2.06 -1.76
CA LYS A 118 -25.51 -2.26 -2.60
C LYS A 118 -26.04 -3.68 -2.53
#